data_bb34e749b8f97a1b1c9cd8531f24404e
#
_entry.id   bb34e749b8f97a1b1c9cd8531f24404e
#
_cell.length_a   1.000
_cell.length_b   1.000
_cell.length_c   1.000
_cell.angle_alpha   90.00
_cell.angle_beta   90.00
_cell.angle_gamma   90.00
#
_symmetry.space_group_name_H-M   'P 1'
#
loop_
_entity.id
_entity.type
_entity.pdbx_description
1 polymer ?
#
loop_
_entity_poly.entity_id
_entity_poly.type
_entity_poly.pdbx_seq_one_letter_code
_entity_poly.pdbx_strand_id
1 'polypeptide(L)'
;GELMTDFEGACYGQYFLEFADYYTRENADGSDFLKLAYQSLRALLVPSLPRKLVRYIYELKAMTYSGECPQTFEQFSDWNLNPSTEYALQYVVAASVEKLYTFLLTEEVFTEFVRVVTWLRKHYVEHRFKSLEILETCL
;
A
#
# COMPACT_ATOMS: atom_id res chain seq x y z
N GLY A 1 14.91 -9.98 23.62
CA GLY A 1 15.80 -10.16 22.51
C GLY A 1 15.33 -9.51 21.23
N GLU A 2 16.11 -9.64 20.20
CA GLU A 2 15.81 -9.02 18.92
C GLU A 2 14.48 -9.48 18.33
N LEU A 3 14.12 -10.74 18.57
CA LEU A 3 12.86 -11.29 18.07
C LEU A 3 11.63 -10.63 18.68
N MET A 4 11.78 -9.98 19.85
CA MET A 4 10.67 -9.35 20.53
C MET A 4 10.57 -7.85 20.24
N THR A 5 11.51 -7.29 19.49
CA THR A 5 11.59 -5.84 19.33
C THR A 5 10.89 -5.31 18.09
N ASP A 6 10.43 -6.18 17.18
CA ASP A 6 9.80 -5.72 15.94
C ASP A 6 8.28 -5.94 15.94
N PHE A 7 7.65 -5.47 17.01
CA PHE A 7 6.20 -5.57 17.13
C PHE A 7 5.48 -4.76 16.03
N GLU A 8 5.98 -3.57 15.75
CA GLU A 8 5.41 -2.72 14.71
C GLU A 8 5.45 -3.42 13.34
N GLY A 9 6.61 -4.03 13.00
CA GLY A 9 6.73 -4.78 11.74
C GLY A 9 5.75 -5.94 11.66
N ALA A 10 5.51 -6.62 12.79
CA ALA A 10 4.53 -7.69 12.84
C ALA A 10 3.12 -7.18 12.60
N CYS A 11 2.78 -6.00 13.12
CA CYS A 11 1.47 -5.38 12.88
C CYS A 11 1.27 -5.05 11.40
N TYR A 12 2.28 -4.48 10.74
CA TYR A 12 2.23 -4.25 9.30
C TYR A 12 2.06 -5.55 8.52
N GLY A 13 2.84 -6.57 8.89
CA GLY A 13 2.79 -7.86 8.20
C GLY A 13 1.43 -8.53 8.30
N GLN A 14 0.82 -8.49 9.47
CA GLN A 14 -0.52 -9.05 9.66
C GLN A 14 -1.56 -8.34 8.78
N TYR A 15 -1.46 -7.03 8.68
CA TYR A 15 -2.36 -6.27 7.81
C TYR A 15 -2.17 -6.65 6.34
N PHE A 16 -0.92 -6.75 5.88
CA PHE A 16 -0.65 -7.12 4.49
C PHE A 16 -1.21 -8.51 4.17
N LEU A 17 -1.06 -9.45 5.09
CA LEU A 17 -1.56 -10.81 4.89
C LEU A 17 -3.09 -10.88 4.90
N GLU A 18 -3.74 -10.15 5.80
CA GLU A 18 -5.21 -10.12 5.84
C GLU A 18 -5.78 -9.49 4.58
N PHE A 19 -5.16 -8.41 4.10
CA PHE A 19 -5.57 -7.74 2.88
C PHE A 19 -5.45 -8.68 1.68
N ALA A 20 -4.31 -9.36 1.55
CA ALA A 20 -4.08 -10.32 0.47
C ALA A 20 -5.05 -11.50 0.55
N ASP A 21 -5.29 -12.02 1.75
CA ASP A 21 -6.22 -13.13 1.97
C ASP A 21 -7.64 -12.78 1.50
N TYR A 22 -8.10 -11.58 1.84
CA TYR A 22 -9.43 -11.12 1.43
C TYR A 22 -9.55 -11.12 -0.10
N TYR A 23 -8.59 -10.51 -0.80
CA TYR A 23 -8.67 -10.37 -2.24
C TYR A 23 -8.38 -11.68 -2.99
N THR A 24 -7.56 -12.56 -2.46
CA THR A 24 -7.35 -13.87 -3.11
C THR A 24 -8.59 -14.75 -3.05
N ARG A 25 -9.43 -14.59 -2.02
CA ARG A 25 -10.70 -15.32 -1.93
C ARG A 25 -11.72 -14.81 -2.92
N GLU A 26 -11.68 -13.51 -3.22
CA GLU A 26 -12.65 -12.87 -4.12
C GLU A 26 -12.27 -12.99 -5.59
N ASN A 27 -11.03 -13.36 -5.91
CA ASN A 27 -10.52 -13.40 -7.26
C ASN A 27 -10.08 -14.81 -7.63
N ALA A 28 -10.38 -15.23 -8.87
CA ALA A 28 -10.03 -16.55 -9.36
C ALA A 28 -8.52 -16.78 -9.44
N ASP A 29 -7.75 -15.71 -9.71
CA ASP A 29 -6.29 -15.76 -9.76
C ASP A 29 -5.72 -14.83 -8.71
N GLY A 30 -5.25 -15.41 -7.61
CA GLY A 30 -4.64 -14.66 -6.51
C GLY A 30 -3.14 -14.51 -6.61
N SER A 31 -2.51 -14.96 -7.70
CA SER A 31 -1.05 -14.98 -7.77
C SER A 31 -0.42 -13.59 -7.69
N ASP A 32 -1.05 -12.57 -8.28
CA ASP A 32 -0.54 -11.20 -8.22
C ASP A 32 -0.56 -10.67 -6.79
N PHE A 33 -1.63 -10.96 -6.04
CA PHE A 33 -1.72 -10.53 -4.65
C PHE A 33 -0.67 -11.20 -3.78
N LEU A 34 -0.39 -12.49 -4.02
CA LEU A 34 0.62 -13.22 -3.26
C LEU A 34 2.03 -12.71 -3.56
N LYS A 35 2.34 -12.43 -4.82
CA LYS A 35 3.63 -11.84 -5.18
C LYS A 35 3.81 -10.47 -4.55
N LEU A 36 2.77 -9.66 -4.59
CA LEU A 36 2.78 -8.33 -3.98
C LEU A 36 3.00 -8.44 -2.47
N ALA A 37 2.24 -9.32 -1.79
CA ALA A 37 2.39 -9.51 -0.35
C ALA A 37 3.82 -9.93 0.00
N TYR A 38 4.40 -10.88 -0.75
CA TYR A 38 5.76 -11.33 -0.51
C TYR A 38 6.78 -10.20 -0.64
N GLN A 39 6.71 -9.44 -1.72
CA GLN A 39 7.63 -8.31 -1.93
C GLN A 39 7.46 -7.23 -0.88
N SER A 40 6.22 -6.99 -0.46
CA SER A 40 5.93 -5.97 0.55
C SER A 40 6.40 -6.37 1.93
N LEU A 41 6.25 -7.65 2.30
CA LEU A 41 6.80 -8.16 3.55
C LEU A 41 8.32 -8.03 3.57
N ARG A 42 8.99 -8.32 2.47
CA ARG A 42 10.44 -8.13 2.37
C ARG A 42 10.81 -6.65 2.50
N ALA A 43 10.04 -5.77 1.89
CA ALA A 43 10.30 -4.32 1.94
C ALA A 43 10.22 -3.78 3.36
N LEU A 44 9.36 -4.35 4.21
CA LEU A 44 9.28 -3.96 5.62
C LEU A 44 10.58 -4.19 6.38
N LEU A 45 11.42 -5.10 5.90
CA LEU A 45 12.70 -5.44 6.54
C LEU A 45 13.86 -4.57 6.07
N VAL A 46 13.64 -3.70 5.09
CA VAL A 46 14.69 -2.83 4.54
C VAL A 46 14.77 -1.58 5.40
N PRO A 47 15.90 -1.35 6.13
CA PRO A 47 15.97 -0.22 7.07
C PRO A 47 15.83 1.16 6.41
N SER A 48 16.24 1.29 5.16
CA SER A 48 16.19 2.57 4.43
C SER A 48 14.81 2.91 3.89
N LEU A 49 13.85 1.98 3.96
CA LEU A 49 12.48 2.21 3.49
C LEU A 49 11.55 2.48 4.68
N PRO A 50 10.94 3.66 4.75
CA PRO A 50 9.94 3.90 5.80
C PRO A 50 8.76 2.93 5.64
N ARG A 51 8.38 2.29 6.73
CA ARG A 51 7.28 1.31 6.70
C ARG A 51 5.95 1.94 6.31
N LYS A 52 5.73 3.19 6.67
CA LYS A 52 4.53 3.91 6.24
C LYS A 52 4.47 4.01 4.70
N LEU A 53 5.60 4.28 4.06
CA LEU A 53 5.66 4.32 2.61
C LEU A 53 5.34 2.95 2.02
N VAL A 54 5.94 1.89 2.56
CA VAL A 54 5.67 0.52 2.11
C VAL A 54 4.17 0.23 2.20
N ARG A 55 3.53 0.61 3.30
CA ARG A 55 2.09 0.39 3.49
C ARG A 55 1.25 1.02 2.39
N TYR A 56 1.46 2.29 2.10
CA TYR A 56 0.59 2.99 1.15
C TYR A 56 0.87 2.58 -0.29
N ILE A 57 2.10 2.22 -0.62
CA ILE A 57 2.42 1.60 -1.91
C ILE A 57 1.69 0.26 -2.05
N TYR A 58 1.74 -0.56 -0.99
CA TYR A 58 1.05 -1.85 -0.97
C TYR A 58 -0.46 -1.67 -1.21
N GLU A 59 -1.09 -0.77 -0.45
CA GLU A 59 -2.53 -0.53 -0.57
C GLU A 59 -2.91 -0.14 -1.99
N LEU A 60 -2.20 0.81 -2.57
CA LEU A 60 -2.49 1.28 -3.93
C LEU A 60 -2.32 0.15 -4.94
N LYS A 61 -1.21 -0.57 -4.89
CA LYS A 61 -0.97 -1.64 -5.84
C LYS A 61 -1.98 -2.77 -5.71
N ALA A 62 -2.34 -3.14 -4.50
CA ALA A 62 -3.36 -4.16 -4.26
C ALA A 62 -4.71 -3.75 -4.86
N MET A 63 -5.09 -2.48 -4.69
CA MET A 63 -6.32 -1.98 -5.29
C MET A 63 -6.29 -2.01 -6.81
N THR A 64 -5.13 -1.77 -7.43
CA THR A 64 -5.04 -1.87 -8.89
C THR A 64 -5.25 -3.30 -9.38
N TYR A 65 -4.79 -4.29 -8.62
CA TYR A 65 -5.02 -5.69 -8.98
C TYR A 65 -6.47 -6.12 -8.80
N SER A 66 -7.21 -5.47 -7.91
CA SER A 66 -8.62 -5.81 -7.71
C SER A 66 -9.50 -5.41 -8.89
N GLY A 67 -9.01 -4.51 -9.74
CA GLY A 67 -9.76 -4.00 -10.88
C GLY A 67 -10.80 -2.96 -10.51
N GLU A 68 -10.96 -2.64 -9.24
CA GLU A 68 -11.94 -1.65 -8.78
C GLU A 68 -11.37 -0.24 -8.77
N CYS A 69 -10.07 -0.11 -8.54
CA CYS A 69 -9.41 1.19 -8.49
C CYS A 69 -9.18 1.75 -9.88
N PRO A 70 -9.51 3.03 -10.12
CA PRO A 70 -9.25 3.64 -11.42
C PRO A 70 -7.77 3.59 -11.79
N GLN A 71 -7.50 3.45 -13.09
CA GLN A 71 -6.15 3.44 -13.62
C GLN A 71 -5.59 4.84 -13.83
N THR A 72 -6.42 5.88 -13.67
CA THR A 72 -6.01 7.28 -13.81
C THR A 72 -6.42 8.04 -12.56
N PHE A 73 -5.78 9.19 -12.37
CA PHE A 73 -6.02 10.03 -11.19
C PHE A 73 -6.69 11.36 -11.54
N GLU A 74 -7.41 11.41 -12.67
CA GLU A 74 -8.09 12.62 -13.12
C GLU A 74 -9.15 13.11 -12.13
N GLN A 75 -9.75 12.19 -11.38
CA GLN A 75 -10.73 12.55 -10.35
C GLN A 75 -10.15 13.39 -9.22
N PHE A 76 -8.82 13.45 -9.11
CA PHE A 76 -8.14 14.25 -8.09
C PHE A 76 -7.62 15.57 -8.65
N SER A 77 -8.04 15.97 -9.85
CA SER A 77 -7.56 17.20 -10.48
C SER A 77 -7.81 18.45 -9.62
N ASP A 78 -8.89 18.45 -8.83
CA ASP A 78 -9.22 19.57 -7.96
C ASP A 78 -8.40 19.62 -6.67
N TRP A 79 -7.57 18.59 -6.42
CA TRP A 79 -6.78 18.51 -5.19
C TRP A 79 -5.48 19.30 -5.26
N ASN A 80 -5.13 19.85 -6.41
CA ASN A 80 -3.89 20.59 -6.63
C ASN A 80 -2.64 19.81 -6.19
N LEU A 81 -2.58 18.55 -6.61
CA LEU A 81 -1.46 17.69 -6.25
C LEU A 81 -0.17 18.17 -6.90
N ASN A 82 0.94 18.03 -6.16
CA ASN A 82 2.25 18.23 -6.70
C ASN A 82 2.46 17.29 -7.90
N PRO A 83 3.07 17.74 -9.01
CA PRO A 83 3.36 16.86 -10.14
C PRO A 83 4.15 15.60 -9.76
N SER A 84 5.03 15.70 -8.76
CA SER A 84 5.76 14.54 -8.25
C SER A 84 4.83 13.53 -7.58
N THR A 85 3.76 13.99 -6.93
CA THR A 85 2.75 13.11 -6.34
C THR A 85 2.02 12.35 -7.45
N GLU A 86 1.58 13.05 -8.47
CA GLU A 86 0.90 12.42 -9.61
C GLU A 86 1.81 11.38 -10.28
N TYR A 87 3.08 11.72 -10.46
CA TYR A 87 4.05 10.80 -11.03
C TYR A 87 4.20 9.54 -10.17
N ALA A 88 4.32 9.71 -8.85
CA ALA A 88 4.50 8.59 -7.93
C ALA A 88 3.28 7.65 -7.96
N LEU A 89 2.08 8.22 -7.96
CA LEU A 89 0.84 7.43 -8.05
C LEU A 89 0.80 6.60 -9.33
N GLN A 90 1.07 7.24 -10.45
CA GLN A 90 1.08 6.57 -11.75
C GLN A 90 2.18 5.52 -11.85
N TYR A 91 3.35 5.81 -11.27
CA TYR A 91 4.46 4.86 -11.24
C TYR A 91 4.05 3.58 -10.51
N VAL A 92 3.43 3.70 -9.34
CA VAL A 92 3.03 2.53 -8.56
C VAL A 92 2.00 1.70 -9.32
N VAL A 93 1.03 2.35 -9.96
CA VAL A 93 0.00 1.65 -10.71
C VAL A 93 0.61 0.86 -11.87
N ALA A 94 1.60 1.42 -12.56
CA ALA A 94 2.20 0.83 -13.76
C ALA A 94 3.35 -0.14 -13.48
N ALA A 95 4.07 0.02 -12.36
CA ALA A 95 5.30 -0.72 -12.10
C ALA A 95 5.05 -2.18 -11.80
N SER A 96 6.00 -3.03 -12.18
CA SER A 96 6.02 -4.42 -11.71
C SER A 96 6.31 -4.45 -10.21
N VAL A 97 5.92 -5.55 -9.55
CA VAL A 97 6.10 -5.66 -8.09
C VAL A 97 7.55 -5.55 -7.66
N GLU A 98 8.48 -5.98 -8.51
CA GLU A 98 9.92 -5.92 -8.22
C GLU A 98 10.45 -4.49 -8.19
N LYS A 99 9.71 -3.54 -8.76
CA LYS A 99 10.15 -2.13 -8.87
C LYS A 99 9.38 -1.18 -7.97
N LEU A 100 8.46 -1.70 -7.15
CA LEU A 100 7.61 -0.86 -6.31
C LEU A 100 8.38 -0.15 -5.21
N TYR A 101 9.37 -0.81 -4.61
CA TYR A 101 10.02 -0.32 -3.41
C TYR A 101 11.43 0.19 -3.69
N THR A 102 11.55 1.00 -4.74
CA THR A 102 12.83 1.48 -5.26
C THR A 102 13.01 2.99 -5.15
N PHE A 103 12.09 3.69 -4.47
CA PHE A 103 12.13 5.14 -4.38
C PHE A 103 11.70 5.63 -3.01
N LEU A 104 12.05 6.88 -2.72
CA LEU A 104 11.60 7.61 -1.54
C LEU A 104 10.82 8.84 -1.99
N LEU A 105 9.99 9.37 -1.11
CA LEU A 105 9.20 10.58 -1.37
C LEU A 105 9.58 11.66 -0.37
N THR A 106 9.51 12.92 -0.80
CA THR A 106 9.61 14.03 0.14
C THR A 106 8.41 13.99 1.09
N GLU A 107 8.54 14.66 2.23
CA GLU A 107 7.44 14.70 3.20
C GLU A 107 6.15 15.25 2.59
N GLU A 108 6.26 16.32 1.81
CA GLU A 108 5.11 16.94 1.15
C GLU A 108 4.42 15.97 0.19
N VAL A 109 5.20 15.34 -0.68
CA VAL A 109 4.67 14.39 -1.66
C VAL A 109 4.07 13.17 -0.96
N PHE A 110 4.73 12.68 0.09
CA PHE A 110 4.22 11.55 0.85
C PHE A 110 2.87 11.88 1.49
N THR A 111 2.74 13.07 2.08
CA THR A 111 1.46 13.49 2.69
C THR A 111 0.34 13.47 1.66
N GLU A 112 0.58 13.98 0.47
CA GLU A 112 -0.41 13.95 -0.60
C GLU A 112 -0.72 12.53 -1.07
N PHE A 113 0.33 11.72 -1.22
CA PHE A 113 0.20 10.32 -1.60
C PHE A 113 -0.71 9.57 -0.62
N VAL A 114 -0.47 9.75 0.67
CA VAL A 114 -1.27 9.14 1.74
C VAL A 114 -2.74 9.56 1.63
N ARG A 115 -2.99 10.85 1.38
CA ARG A 115 -4.37 11.35 1.28
C ARG A 115 -5.12 10.69 0.12
N VAL A 116 -4.48 10.59 -1.04
CA VAL A 116 -5.10 9.98 -2.22
C VAL A 116 -5.37 8.49 -1.98
N VAL A 117 -4.36 7.76 -1.50
CA VAL A 117 -4.50 6.31 -1.28
C VAL A 117 -5.53 6.02 -0.20
N THR A 118 -5.55 6.81 0.87
CA THR A 118 -6.55 6.66 1.94
C THR A 118 -7.97 6.88 1.40
N TRP A 119 -8.15 7.91 0.56
CA TRP A 119 -9.44 8.16 -0.05
C TRP A 119 -9.88 6.98 -0.92
N LEU A 120 -8.95 6.48 -1.75
CA LEU A 120 -9.25 5.34 -2.63
C LEU A 120 -9.61 4.10 -1.82
N ARG A 121 -8.85 3.81 -0.77
CA ARG A 121 -9.13 2.64 0.08
C ARG A 121 -10.51 2.75 0.73
N LYS A 122 -10.83 3.90 1.29
CA LYS A 122 -12.13 4.10 1.94
C LYS A 122 -13.29 4.05 0.96
N HIS A 123 -13.04 4.40 -0.30
CA HIS A 123 -14.07 4.45 -1.32
C HIS A 123 -14.30 3.09 -2.01
N TYR A 124 -13.22 2.36 -2.29
CA TYR A 124 -13.31 1.13 -3.09
C TYR A 124 -13.19 -0.15 -2.29
N VAL A 125 -12.61 -0.14 -1.10
CA VAL A 125 -12.44 -1.35 -0.29
C VAL A 125 -13.54 -1.41 0.75
N GLU A 126 -14.55 -2.26 0.49
CA GLU A 126 -15.73 -2.35 1.34
C GLU A 126 -15.56 -3.35 2.50
N HIS A 127 -14.34 -3.75 2.79
CA HIS A 127 -14.05 -4.69 3.85
C HIS A 127 -13.34 -4.00 5.00
N ARG A 128 -13.70 -4.37 6.23
CA ARG A 128 -13.08 -3.86 7.44
C ARG A 128 -12.03 -4.84 7.92
N PHE A 129 -10.75 -4.41 7.86
CA PHE A 129 -9.64 -5.26 8.29
C PHE A 129 -9.37 -5.03 9.78
N LYS A 130 -9.52 -6.09 10.58
CA LYS A 130 -9.22 -6.01 12.00
C LYS A 130 -7.74 -5.71 12.23
N SER A 131 -6.87 -6.29 11.41
CA SER A 131 -5.43 -6.04 11.49
C SER A 131 -5.06 -4.59 11.21
N LEU A 132 -5.82 -3.87 10.39
CA LEU A 132 -5.60 -2.45 10.17
C LEU A 132 -5.94 -1.64 11.43
N GLU A 133 -7.04 -1.97 12.10
CA GLU A 133 -7.39 -1.31 13.34
C GLU A 133 -6.29 -1.51 14.40
N ILE A 134 -5.74 -2.71 14.48
CA ILE A 134 -4.64 -3.00 15.39
C ILE A 134 -3.39 -2.22 14.99
N LEU A 135 -3.05 -2.20 13.69
CA LEU A 135 -1.89 -1.46 13.20
C LEU A 135 -1.99 0.02 13.57
N GLU A 136 -3.16 0.62 13.39
CA GLU A 136 -3.36 2.04 13.69
C GLU A 136 -3.18 2.35 15.17
N THR A 137 -3.39 1.38 16.07
CA THR A 137 -3.10 1.56 17.49
C THR A 137 -1.62 1.40 17.83
N CYS A 138 -0.84 0.77 16.94
CA CYS A 138 0.61 0.57 17.11
C CYS A 138 1.44 1.78 16.69
N LEU A 139 0.84 2.70 15.91
CA LEU A 139 1.57 3.82 15.30
C LEU A 139 1.61 5.06 16.18
#